data_d6fb27793b1114aaee73f39efc53bfea
#
_entry.id   d6fb27793b1114aaee73f39efc53bfea
#
_cell.length_a   1.000
_cell.length_b   1.000
_cell.length_c   1.000
_cell.angle_alpha   90.00
_cell.angle_beta   90.00
_cell.angle_gamma   90.00
#
_symmetry.space_group_name_H-M   'P 1'
#
loop_
_entity.id
_entity.type
_entity.pdbx_description
1 polymer ?
#
loop_
_entity_poly.entity_id
_entity_poly.type
_entity_poly.pdbx_seq_one_letter_code
_entity_poly.pdbx_strand_id
1 'polypeptide(L)'
;MSDSLNNEIEILSNPNQVLIYDRPLSTEGLSWRELQAWWADFICEENSEEAKISLYRRLQQSLPNSSPPQKKFFKEFFRQYRSAIYDLPALLPEVWLHWDPKTVSERGAGALLNHRMDFLLLMPDGGRVVIEIDGIQHSSDEKGRASKSKYADLVAADRSLKLAGYDIYRFAGVELHHDDASYKIKYFFDALFKYHGIKIKF
;
A
#
# COMPACT_ATOMS: atom_id res chain seq x y z
N MET A 1 -21.96 17.61 23.64
CA MET A 1 -21.22 18.42 22.67
C MET A 1 -20.16 17.50 22.09
N SER A 2 -20.36 17.02 20.88
CA SER A 2 -19.41 16.11 20.20
C SER A 2 -18.48 16.98 19.38
N ASP A 3 -17.26 17.17 19.86
CA ASP A 3 -16.22 17.74 19.01
C ASP A 3 -15.91 16.74 17.91
N SER A 4 -16.28 17.12 16.69
CA SER A 4 -15.84 16.44 15.47
C SER A 4 -14.33 16.63 15.37
N LEU A 5 -13.58 15.56 15.62
CA LEU A 5 -12.13 15.51 15.36
C LEU A 5 -11.91 15.69 13.85
N ASN A 6 -11.53 16.89 13.46
CA ASN A 6 -11.01 17.17 12.14
C ASN A 6 -9.67 16.42 12.01
N ASN A 7 -9.68 15.30 11.30
CA ASN A 7 -8.47 14.65 10.84
C ASN A 7 -7.90 15.46 9.67
N GLU A 8 -7.31 16.61 9.95
CA GLU A 8 -6.59 17.38 8.95
C GLU A 8 -5.19 16.79 8.79
N ILE A 9 -4.96 16.20 7.62
CA ILE A 9 -3.61 15.80 7.18
C ILE A 9 -2.94 17.06 6.65
N GLU A 10 -2.00 17.62 7.40
CA GLU A 10 -1.20 18.74 6.92
C GLU A 10 -0.06 18.20 6.03
N ILE A 11 -0.17 18.43 4.72
CA ILE A 11 0.84 18.05 3.73
C ILE A 11 1.83 19.19 3.60
N LEU A 12 2.99 19.06 4.25
CA LEU A 12 4.00 20.10 4.33
C LEU A 12 4.81 20.31 3.04
N SER A 13 4.76 19.37 2.06
CA SER A 13 5.47 19.50 0.79
C SER A 13 4.68 18.90 -0.37
N ASN A 14 4.53 19.68 -1.45
CA ASN A 14 3.87 19.27 -2.71
C ASN A 14 2.46 18.68 -2.56
N PRO A 15 1.48 19.39 -1.99
CA PRO A 15 0.11 18.88 -1.80
C PRO A 15 -0.53 18.39 -3.11
N ASN A 16 -0.17 18.99 -4.25
CA ASN A 16 -0.66 18.61 -5.57
C ASN A 16 -0.15 17.24 -6.06
N GLN A 17 0.80 16.62 -5.35
CA GLN A 17 1.33 15.30 -5.69
C GLN A 17 0.69 14.18 -4.87
N VAL A 18 -0.05 14.50 -3.82
CA VAL A 18 -0.74 13.52 -2.98
C VAL A 18 -2.14 13.29 -3.51
N LEU A 19 -2.52 12.02 -3.65
CA LEU A 19 -3.90 11.63 -3.94
C LEU A 19 -4.64 11.39 -2.63
N ILE A 20 -5.76 12.08 -2.46
CA ILE A 20 -6.64 11.90 -1.30
C ILE A 20 -7.95 11.31 -1.83
N TYR A 21 -8.22 10.07 -1.47
CA TYR A 21 -9.49 9.43 -1.78
C TYR A 21 -10.56 9.97 -0.82
N ASP A 22 -11.52 10.71 -1.34
CA ASP A 22 -12.52 11.49 -0.59
C ASP A 22 -13.90 10.84 -0.54
N ARG A 23 -14.03 9.58 -0.99
CA ARG A 23 -15.27 8.84 -0.92
C ARG A 23 -15.33 7.93 0.31
N PRO A 24 -16.52 7.67 0.86
CA PRO A 24 -16.67 6.70 1.93
C PRO A 24 -16.16 5.32 1.51
N LEU A 25 -15.38 4.68 2.37
CA LEU A 25 -14.99 3.30 2.20
C LEU A 25 -16.11 2.39 2.73
N SER A 26 -16.49 1.41 1.91
CA SER A 26 -17.47 0.39 2.30
C SER A 26 -16.80 -0.75 3.09
N THR A 27 -17.63 -1.64 3.66
CA THR A 27 -17.15 -2.89 4.28
C THR A 27 -16.56 -3.87 3.26
N GLU A 28 -16.84 -3.66 1.97
CA GLU A 28 -16.27 -4.45 0.87
C GLU A 28 -14.85 -4.02 0.48
N GLY A 29 -14.28 -3.05 1.23
CA GLY A 29 -12.96 -2.53 0.98
C GLY A 29 -12.92 -1.51 -0.15
N LEU A 30 -11.88 -1.54 -0.99
CA LEU A 30 -11.72 -0.67 -2.15
C LEU A 30 -11.26 -1.47 -3.36
N SER A 31 -12.15 -1.71 -4.30
CA SER A 31 -11.82 -2.37 -5.56
C SER A 31 -11.13 -1.44 -6.56
N TRP A 32 -10.43 -2.02 -7.55
CA TRP A 32 -9.90 -1.22 -8.65
C TRP A 32 -10.99 -0.47 -9.40
N ARG A 33 -12.16 -1.07 -9.58
CA ARG A 33 -13.33 -0.45 -10.24
C ARG A 33 -13.76 0.84 -9.55
N GLU A 34 -13.87 0.81 -8.22
CA GLU A 34 -14.27 1.98 -7.43
C GLU A 34 -13.20 3.06 -7.45
N LEU A 35 -11.92 2.67 -7.31
CA LEU A 35 -10.81 3.60 -7.39
C LEU A 35 -10.73 4.25 -8.79
N GLN A 36 -10.93 3.48 -9.86
CA GLN A 36 -10.94 4.00 -11.23
C GLN A 36 -12.13 4.95 -11.47
N ALA A 37 -13.33 4.63 -10.96
CA ALA A 37 -14.49 5.50 -11.08
C ALA A 37 -14.27 6.82 -10.33
N TRP A 38 -13.69 6.76 -9.14
CA TRP A 38 -13.28 7.97 -8.41
C TRP A 38 -12.27 8.80 -9.21
N TRP A 39 -11.26 8.14 -9.77
CA TRP A 39 -10.23 8.82 -10.56
C TRP A 39 -10.77 9.47 -11.82
N ALA A 40 -11.67 8.79 -12.53
CA ALA A 40 -12.34 9.30 -13.72
C ALA A 40 -13.10 10.61 -13.42
N ASP A 41 -13.86 10.64 -12.32
CA ASP A 41 -14.56 11.85 -11.88
C ASP A 41 -13.58 12.95 -11.45
N PHE A 42 -12.50 12.58 -10.74
CA PHE A 42 -11.48 13.52 -10.28
C PHE A 42 -10.77 14.24 -11.42
N ILE A 43 -10.50 13.55 -12.54
CA ILE A 43 -9.85 14.15 -13.72
C ILE A 43 -10.83 14.58 -14.83
N CYS A 44 -12.14 14.43 -14.59
CA CYS A 44 -13.20 14.71 -15.58
C CYS A 44 -13.01 13.91 -16.89
N GLU A 45 -12.67 12.62 -16.80
CA GLU A 45 -12.45 11.72 -17.94
C GLU A 45 -13.63 10.76 -18.11
N GLU A 46 -14.35 10.87 -19.24
CA GLU A 46 -15.51 10.04 -19.54
C GLU A 46 -15.13 8.67 -20.13
N ASN A 47 -13.95 8.59 -20.75
CA ASN A 47 -13.47 7.34 -21.35
C ASN A 47 -12.87 6.42 -20.27
N SER A 48 -13.55 5.31 -20.00
CA SER A 48 -13.15 4.34 -18.98
C SER A 48 -11.75 3.75 -19.19
N GLU A 49 -11.34 3.49 -20.43
CA GLU A 49 -10.00 2.95 -20.73
C GLU A 49 -8.91 4.03 -20.53
N GLU A 50 -9.18 5.27 -20.90
CA GLU A 50 -8.26 6.37 -20.66
C GLU A 50 -8.11 6.64 -19.15
N ALA A 51 -9.21 6.63 -18.39
CA ALA A 51 -9.18 6.75 -16.94
C ALA A 51 -8.36 5.62 -16.30
N LYS A 52 -8.52 4.37 -16.76
CA LYS A 52 -7.74 3.22 -16.29
C LYS A 52 -6.25 3.38 -16.55
N ILE A 53 -5.88 3.75 -17.77
CA ILE A 53 -4.49 3.92 -18.17
C ILE A 53 -3.83 5.07 -17.39
N SER A 54 -4.54 6.19 -17.25
CA SER A 54 -4.02 7.36 -16.53
C SER A 54 -3.87 7.08 -15.04
N LEU A 55 -4.84 6.40 -14.39
CA LEU A 55 -4.73 5.98 -13.01
C LEU A 55 -3.54 5.03 -12.79
N TYR A 56 -3.41 3.99 -13.63
CA TYR A 56 -2.27 3.07 -13.55
C TYR A 56 -0.94 3.82 -13.63
N ARG A 57 -0.80 4.74 -14.59
CA ARG A 57 0.41 5.56 -14.75
C ARG A 57 0.64 6.44 -13.53
N ARG A 58 -0.41 7.06 -13.00
CA ARG A 58 -0.33 7.93 -11.81
C ARG A 58 0.15 7.16 -10.58
N LEU A 59 -0.39 5.95 -10.33
CA LEU A 59 0.04 5.09 -9.24
C LEU A 59 1.47 4.56 -9.45
N GLN A 60 1.81 4.17 -10.68
CA GLN A 60 3.17 3.74 -11.01
C GLN A 60 4.22 4.85 -10.78
N GLN A 61 3.86 6.11 -11.05
CA GLN A 61 4.73 7.27 -10.84
C GLN A 61 4.98 7.59 -9.36
N SER A 62 4.10 7.16 -8.45
CA SER A 62 4.32 7.33 -7.02
C SER A 62 5.41 6.41 -6.47
N LEU A 63 5.69 5.29 -7.16
CA LEU A 63 6.72 4.34 -6.74
C LEU A 63 8.12 4.95 -6.78
N PRO A 64 8.95 4.75 -5.74
CA PRO A 64 10.28 5.35 -5.67
C PRO A 64 11.18 4.84 -6.80
N ASN A 65 11.94 5.76 -7.39
CA ASN A 65 12.91 5.41 -8.44
C ASN A 65 14.03 4.51 -7.92
N SER A 66 14.32 4.61 -6.65
CA SER A 66 15.36 3.84 -5.95
C SER A 66 14.96 2.40 -5.65
N SER A 67 13.70 2.00 -5.88
CA SER A 67 13.21 0.65 -5.56
C SER A 67 12.71 -0.11 -6.81
N PRO A 68 13.60 -0.70 -7.62
CA PRO A 68 13.21 -1.58 -8.72
C PRO A 68 12.33 -2.77 -8.30
N PRO A 69 12.53 -3.40 -7.11
CA PRO A 69 11.67 -4.48 -6.65
C PRO A 69 10.20 -4.08 -6.46
N GLN A 70 9.92 -2.91 -5.86
CA GLN A 70 8.55 -2.39 -5.74
C GLN A 70 7.91 -2.17 -7.11
N LYS A 71 8.66 -1.60 -8.07
CA LYS A 71 8.17 -1.41 -9.45
C LYS A 71 7.87 -2.74 -10.14
N LYS A 72 8.70 -3.77 -9.92
CA LYS A 72 8.47 -5.12 -10.45
C LYS A 72 7.22 -5.73 -9.82
N PHE A 73 7.09 -5.66 -8.50
CA PHE A 73 5.94 -6.18 -7.76
C PHE A 73 4.62 -5.59 -8.28
N PHE A 74 4.55 -4.27 -8.38
CA PHE A 74 3.39 -3.55 -8.90
C PHE A 74 3.05 -3.97 -10.34
N LYS A 75 4.02 -3.94 -11.25
CA LYS A 75 3.81 -4.34 -12.65
C LYS A 75 3.32 -5.79 -12.79
N GLU A 76 3.90 -6.71 -12.00
CA GLU A 76 3.53 -8.12 -12.03
C GLU A 76 2.09 -8.34 -11.56
N PHE A 77 1.64 -7.64 -10.52
CA PHE A 77 0.25 -7.69 -10.09
C PHE A 77 -0.70 -7.35 -11.25
N PHE A 78 -0.53 -6.20 -11.89
CA PHE A 78 -1.38 -5.77 -13.00
C PHE A 78 -1.27 -6.69 -14.22
N ARG A 79 -0.07 -7.20 -14.50
CA ARG A 79 0.14 -8.12 -15.62
C ARG A 79 -0.62 -9.44 -15.44
N GLN A 80 -0.63 -9.96 -14.23
CA GLN A 80 -1.19 -11.27 -13.92
C GLN A 80 -2.71 -11.25 -13.79
N TYR A 81 -3.27 -10.18 -13.26
CA TYR A 81 -4.71 -10.05 -13.01
C TYR A 81 -5.43 -9.16 -14.04
N ARG A 82 -4.81 -8.90 -15.16
CA ARG A 82 -5.27 -7.98 -16.20
C ARG A 82 -6.78 -8.03 -16.49
N SER A 83 -7.35 -9.21 -16.70
CA SER A 83 -8.78 -9.40 -17.01
C SER A 83 -9.67 -9.34 -15.78
N ALA A 84 -9.16 -9.73 -14.61
CA ALA A 84 -9.88 -9.77 -13.35
C ALA A 84 -9.74 -8.51 -12.50
N ILE A 85 -8.88 -7.58 -12.89
CA ILE A 85 -8.41 -6.46 -12.04
C ILE A 85 -9.54 -5.61 -11.48
N TYR A 86 -10.63 -5.44 -12.23
CA TYR A 86 -11.74 -4.57 -11.86
C TYR A 86 -12.43 -4.98 -10.56
N ASP A 87 -12.51 -6.28 -10.31
CA ASP A 87 -13.22 -6.83 -9.16
C ASP A 87 -12.27 -7.24 -8.02
N LEU A 88 -10.98 -6.94 -8.18
CA LEU A 88 -9.97 -7.18 -7.15
C LEU A 88 -9.72 -5.93 -6.30
N PRO A 89 -9.29 -6.08 -5.04
CA PRO A 89 -8.84 -4.98 -4.23
C PRO A 89 -7.75 -4.18 -4.93
N ALA A 90 -7.85 -2.86 -4.88
CA ALA A 90 -6.87 -1.97 -5.48
C ALA A 90 -5.53 -2.06 -4.73
N LEU A 91 -4.44 -2.32 -5.46
CA LEU A 91 -3.09 -2.28 -4.91
C LEU A 91 -2.61 -0.82 -4.86
N LEU A 92 -2.69 -0.20 -3.68
CA LEU A 92 -2.39 1.20 -3.45
C LEU A 92 -0.91 1.35 -3.05
N PRO A 93 -0.05 1.96 -3.88
CA PRO A 93 1.35 2.16 -3.54
C PRO A 93 1.57 3.40 -2.68
N GLU A 94 2.63 3.40 -1.87
CA GLU A 94 3.17 4.55 -1.15
C GLU A 94 2.14 5.25 -0.25
N VAL A 95 1.35 4.46 0.51
CA VAL A 95 0.29 4.98 1.37
C VAL A 95 0.86 5.45 2.69
N TRP A 96 0.51 6.67 3.10
CA TRP A 96 0.88 7.21 4.39
C TRP A 96 -0.21 6.94 5.42
N LEU A 97 0.16 6.31 6.53
CA LEU A 97 -0.73 6.16 7.66
C LEU A 97 -0.58 7.38 8.58
N HIS A 98 -1.56 8.28 8.47
CA HIS A 98 -1.70 9.40 9.38
C HIS A 98 -2.84 9.11 10.37
N TRP A 99 -2.63 8.19 11.28
CA TRP A 99 -3.59 8.03 12.36
C TRP A 99 -2.90 8.21 13.70
N ASP A 100 -3.01 9.43 14.20
CA ASP A 100 -2.59 9.72 15.54
C ASP A 100 -3.34 10.91 16.15
N PRO A 101 -4.35 10.67 17.02
CA PRO A 101 -5.08 11.74 17.70
C PRO A 101 -4.27 12.45 18.79
N LYS A 102 -3.03 12.01 19.07
CA LYS A 102 -2.18 12.63 20.08
C LYS A 102 -1.03 13.38 19.41
N THR A 103 -0.69 14.53 19.94
CA THR A 103 0.43 15.33 19.46
C THR A 103 1.79 14.65 19.75
N VAL A 104 2.81 14.98 18.97
CA VAL A 104 4.19 14.46 19.17
C VAL A 104 4.69 14.70 20.60
N SER A 105 4.27 15.80 21.24
CA SER A 105 4.61 16.14 22.63
C SER A 105 4.01 15.18 23.66
N GLU A 106 2.89 14.52 23.35
CA GLU A 106 2.20 13.58 24.24
C GLU A 106 2.73 12.15 24.15
N ARG A 107 3.52 11.81 23.11
CA ARG A 107 3.96 10.44 22.82
C ARG A 107 5.42 10.18 22.99
N GLY A 108 6.23 11.22 23.04
CA GLY A 108 7.68 11.04 22.99
C GLY A 108 8.19 10.52 21.64
N ALA A 109 9.48 10.24 21.54
CA ALA A 109 10.18 9.84 20.32
C ALA A 109 9.78 8.45 19.74
N GLY A 110 8.82 7.75 20.38
CA GLY A 110 8.35 6.42 19.95
C GLY A 110 7.03 6.40 19.20
N ALA A 111 6.48 7.58 18.85
CA ALA A 111 5.27 7.63 18.03
C ALA A 111 5.51 6.97 16.67
N LEU A 112 4.50 6.23 16.19
CA LEU A 112 4.42 5.76 14.78
C LEU A 112 4.28 6.96 13.84
N LEU A 113 5.26 7.88 13.93
CA LEU A 113 5.34 9.05 13.09
C LEU A 113 5.68 8.58 11.67
N ASN A 114 4.74 8.78 10.75
CA ASN A 114 4.96 8.65 9.32
C ASN A 114 5.34 7.23 8.86
N HIS A 115 4.57 6.20 9.25
CA HIS A 115 4.74 4.91 8.61
C HIS A 115 4.18 4.99 7.18
N ARG A 116 5.08 5.05 6.22
CA ARG A 116 4.77 4.92 4.80
C ARG A 116 4.75 3.44 4.47
N MET A 117 3.62 2.95 4.02
CA MET A 117 3.43 1.59 3.55
C MET A 117 3.81 1.51 2.08
N ASP A 118 4.63 0.52 1.70
CA ASP A 118 4.96 0.32 0.29
C ASP A 118 3.71 0.00 -0.54
N PHE A 119 2.84 -0.87 -0.03
CA PHE A 119 1.53 -1.15 -0.61
C PHE A 119 0.47 -1.39 0.46
N LEU A 120 -0.75 -0.95 0.17
CA LEU A 120 -1.95 -1.21 0.97
C LEU A 120 -3.04 -1.80 0.07
N LEU A 121 -3.75 -2.83 0.58
CA LEU A 121 -5.02 -3.30 0.04
C LEU A 121 -6.08 -3.21 1.13
N LEU A 122 -7.25 -2.71 0.75
CA LEU A 122 -8.45 -2.70 1.59
C LEU A 122 -9.34 -3.84 1.13
N MET A 123 -9.43 -4.87 1.97
CA MET A 123 -10.11 -6.12 1.68
C MET A 123 -11.58 -6.05 2.09
N PRO A 124 -12.44 -6.97 1.59
CA PRO A 124 -13.76 -7.18 2.13
C PRO A 124 -13.75 -7.40 3.65
N ASP A 125 -14.87 -7.18 4.31
CA ASP A 125 -15.04 -7.29 5.77
C ASP A 125 -14.11 -6.39 6.59
N GLY A 126 -13.65 -5.30 5.99
CA GLY A 126 -12.78 -4.32 6.63
C GLY A 126 -11.34 -4.77 6.82
N GLY A 127 -10.93 -5.86 6.19
CA GLY A 127 -9.53 -6.33 6.20
C GLY A 127 -8.58 -5.29 5.61
N ARG A 128 -7.42 -5.11 6.26
CA ARG A 128 -6.38 -4.16 5.83
C ARG A 128 -5.06 -4.89 5.70
N VAL A 129 -4.58 -5.01 4.48
CA VAL A 129 -3.34 -5.74 4.19
C VAL A 129 -2.25 -4.79 3.77
N VAL A 130 -1.15 -4.80 4.48
CA VAL A 130 0.08 -4.06 4.17
C VAL A 130 1.10 -5.02 3.58
N ILE A 131 1.72 -4.62 2.48
CA ILE A 131 2.81 -5.36 1.86
C ILE A 131 4.03 -4.45 1.83
N GLU A 132 5.12 -4.91 2.41
CA GLU A 132 6.40 -4.22 2.48
C GLU A 132 7.44 -4.94 1.62
N ILE A 133 8.22 -4.20 0.87
CA ILE A 133 9.30 -4.72 0.03
C ILE A 133 10.65 -4.28 0.63
N ASP A 134 11.22 -5.16 1.44
CA ASP A 134 12.42 -4.85 2.19
C ASP A 134 13.68 -4.84 1.30
N GLY A 135 14.26 -3.67 1.15
CA GLY A 135 15.62 -3.54 0.59
C GLY A 135 16.69 -3.99 1.59
N ILE A 136 17.90 -4.28 1.11
CA ILE A 136 19.06 -4.64 1.94
C ILE A 136 19.31 -3.58 3.03
N GLN A 137 18.98 -2.31 2.75
CA GLN A 137 19.19 -1.19 3.65
C GLN A 137 18.32 -1.25 4.92
N HIS A 138 17.19 -1.97 4.89
CA HIS A 138 16.28 -2.09 6.04
C HIS A 138 16.81 -2.99 7.15
N SER A 139 17.73 -3.91 6.83
CA SER A 139 18.30 -4.87 7.79
C SER A 139 19.81 -4.72 7.97
N SER A 140 20.49 -3.81 7.27
CA SER A 140 21.95 -3.66 7.31
C SER A 140 22.39 -2.25 7.76
N ASP A 141 23.58 -2.20 8.37
CA ASP A 141 24.30 -0.95 8.69
C ASP A 141 24.87 -0.29 7.41
N GLU A 142 25.50 0.88 7.56
CA GLU A 142 26.15 1.59 6.45
C GLU A 142 27.27 0.80 5.75
N LYS A 143 27.74 -0.26 6.37
CA LYS A 143 28.75 -1.20 5.84
C LYS A 143 28.14 -2.48 5.26
N GLY A 144 26.81 -2.54 5.13
CA GLY A 144 26.10 -3.71 4.59
C GLY A 144 26.01 -4.91 5.53
N ARG A 145 26.37 -4.75 6.84
CA ARG A 145 26.28 -5.82 7.83
C ARG A 145 24.94 -5.79 8.54
N ALA A 146 24.43 -6.98 8.91
CA ALA A 146 23.17 -7.11 9.63
C ALA A 146 23.14 -6.22 10.90
N SER A 147 22.14 -5.34 10.98
CA SER A 147 21.94 -4.43 12.12
C SER A 147 20.84 -4.96 13.04
N LYS A 148 21.22 -5.32 14.26
CA LYS A 148 20.26 -5.82 15.27
C LYS A 148 19.24 -4.75 15.66
N SER A 149 19.64 -3.47 15.71
CA SER A 149 18.73 -2.37 16.04
C SER A 149 17.69 -2.18 14.95
N LYS A 150 18.09 -2.08 13.68
CA LYS A 150 17.14 -1.95 12.55
C LYS A 150 16.16 -3.11 12.48
N TYR A 151 16.62 -4.34 12.73
CA TYR A 151 15.73 -5.50 12.81
C TYR A 151 14.74 -5.37 13.97
N ALA A 152 15.18 -4.93 15.13
CA ALA A 152 14.30 -4.73 16.28
C ALA A 152 13.24 -3.65 15.99
N ASP A 153 13.63 -2.54 15.34
CA ASP A 153 12.72 -1.46 14.94
C ASP A 153 11.66 -1.97 13.93
N LEU A 154 12.08 -2.76 12.96
CA LEU A 154 11.19 -3.38 11.98
C LEU A 154 10.16 -4.30 12.65
N VAL A 155 10.61 -5.18 13.55
CA VAL A 155 9.71 -6.08 14.30
C VAL A 155 8.80 -5.30 15.25
N ALA A 156 9.23 -4.16 15.78
CA ALA A 156 8.40 -3.29 16.61
C ALA A 156 7.31 -2.62 15.76
N ALA A 157 7.65 -2.13 14.56
CA ALA A 157 6.69 -1.55 13.62
C ALA A 157 5.62 -2.56 13.21
N ASP A 158 6.02 -3.82 12.90
CA ASP A 158 5.07 -4.89 12.56
C ASP A 158 4.08 -5.18 13.68
N ARG A 159 4.57 -5.25 14.94
CA ARG A 159 3.67 -5.44 16.09
C ARG A 159 2.67 -4.31 16.22
N SER A 160 3.12 -3.08 16.01
CA SER A 160 2.26 -1.90 16.11
C SER A 160 1.18 -1.89 15.03
N LEU A 161 1.54 -2.21 13.78
CA LEU A 161 0.58 -2.33 12.70
C LEU A 161 -0.43 -3.45 12.96
N LYS A 162 0.02 -4.62 13.44
CA LYS A 162 -0.89 -5.73 13.81
C LYS A 162 -1.85 -5.34 14.92
N LEU A 163 -1.40 -4.62 15.95
CA LEU A 163 -2.27 -4.12 17.02
C LEU A 163 -3.26 -3.05 16.53
N ALA A 164 -2.90 -2.33 15.46
CA ALA A 164 -3.80 -1.39 14.79
C ALA A 164 -4.76 -2.07 13.78
N GLY A 165 -4.74 -3.41 13.68
CA GLY A 165 -5.66 -4.18 12.83
C GLY A 165 -5.22 -4.33 11.37
N TYR A 166 -3.91 -4.27 11.11
CA TYR A 166 -3.35 -4.54 9.79
C TYR A 166 -2.71 -5.92 9.73
N ASP A 167 -2.98 -6.65 8.65
CA ASP A 167 -2.20 -7.82 8.28
C ASP A 167 -0.97 -7.36 7.49
N ILE A 168 0.21 -7.75 7.96
CA ILE A 168 1.46 -7.32 7.32
C ILE A 168 2.20 -8.50 6.70
N TYR A 169 2.61 -8.34 5.44
CA TYR A 169 3.40 -9.28 4.67
C TYR A 169 4.67 -8.61 4.15
N ARG A 170 5.79 -9.31 4.23
CA ARG A 170 7.08 -8.78 3.78
C ARG A 170 7.67 -9.63 2.67
N PHE A 171 8.19 -8.96 1.66
CA PHE A 171 9.03 -9.55 0.62
C PHE A 171 10.44 -9.01 0.75
N ALA A 172 11.42 -9.88 0.82
CA ALA A 172 12.79 -9.42 0.66
C ALA A 172 13.00 -8.98 -0.79
N GLY A 173 13.56 -7.79 -1.01
CA GLY A 173 13.79 -7.26 -2.36
C GLY A 173 14.59 -8.24 -3.23
N VAL A 174 15.50 -9.02 -2.63
CA VAL A 174 16.26 -10.07 -3.32
C VAL A 174 15.37 -11.15 -3.94
N GLU A 175 14.24 -11.51 -3.32
CA GLU A 175 13.29 -12.50 -3.87
C GLU A 175 12.68 -12.05 -5.19
N LEU A 176 12.57 -10.73 -5.36
CA LEU A 176 11.99 -10.10 -6.54
C LEU A 176 12.99 -9.88 -7.68
N HIS A 177 14.28 -10.13 -7.45
CA HIS A 177 15.30 -10.11 -8.49
C HIS A 177 15.40 -11.44 -9.25
N HIS A 178 14.98 -12.55 -8.66
CA HIS A 178 15.04 -13.86 -9.28
C HIS A 178 14.03 -14.06 -10.41
N ASP A 179 14.29 -15.04 -11.28
CA ASP A 179 13.44 -15.36 -12.44
C ASP A 179 12.05 -15.86 -12.02
N ASP A 180 11.95 -16.49 -10.85
CA ASP A 180 10.71 -17.01 -10.25
C ASP A 180 9.87 -15.95 -9.53
N ALA A 181 10.30 -14.69 -9.49
CA ALA A 181 9.58 -13.61 -8.82
C ALA A 181 8.12 -13.47 -9.27
N SER A 182 7.87 -13.58 -10.58
CA SER A 182 6.51 -13.57 -11.14
C SER A 182 5.63 -14.66 -10.55
N TYR A 183 6.17 -15.87 -10.41
CA TYR A 183 5.46 -17.01 -9.83
C TYR A 183 5.18 -16.77 -8.33
N LYS A 184 6.17 -16.29 -7.58
CA LYS A 184 6.01 -15.98 -6.14
C LYS A 184 4.96 -14.93 -5.88
N ILE A 185 4.96 -13.85 -6.68
CA ILE A 185 3.96 -12.78 -6.58
C ILE A 185 2.57 -13.34 -6.85
N LYS A 186 2.41 -14.12 -7.93
CA LYS A 186 1.13 -14.75 -8.26
C LYS A 186 0.65 -15.67 -7.14
N TYR A 187 1.50 -16.57 -6.68
CA TYR A 187 1.18 -17.52 -5.63
C TYR A 187 0.73 -16.80 -4.35
N PHE A 188 1.43 -15.74 -3.98
CA PHE A 188 1.06 -14.93 -2.82
C PHE A 188 -0.33 -14.32 -2.97
N PHE A 189 -0.60 -13.60 -4.07
CA PHE A 189 -1.90 -12.97 -4.26
C PHE A 189 -3.04 -13.97 -4.41
N ASP A 190 -2.83 -15.09 -5.10
CA ASP A 190 -3.84 -16.16 -5.20
C ASP A 190 -4.19 -16.71 -3.80
N ALA A 191 -3.17 -16.94 -2.96
CA ALA A 191 -3.36 -17.40 -1.59
C ALA A 191 -4.04 -16.32 -0.72
N LEU A 192 -3.64 -15.06 -0.84
CA LEU A 192 -4.19 -13.94 -0.11
C LEU A 192 -5.68 -13.74 -0.47
N PHE A 193 -6.01 -13.71 -1.75
CA PHE A 193 -7.38 -13.55 -2.21
C PHE A 193 -8.26 -14.74 -1.78
N LYS A 194 -7.73 -15.95 -1.87
CA LYS A 194 -8.43 -17.14 -1.34
C LYS A 194 -8.69 -17.04 0.15
N TYR A 195 -7.72 -16.57 0.93
CA TYR A 195 -7.85 -16.38 2.37
C TYR A 195 -8.98 -15.40 2.73
N HIS A 196 -9.11 -14.30 1.98
CA HIS A 196 -10.19 -13.32 2.13
C HIS A 196 -11.47 -13.67 1.36
N GLY A 197 -11.62 -14.90 0.85
CA GLY A 197 -12.82 -15.34 0.15
C GLY A 197 -13.07 -14.70 -1.21
N ILE A 198 -12.08 -13.99 -1.76
CA ILE A 198 -12.19 -13.31 -3.04
C ILE A 198 -12.01 -14.32 -4.19
N LYS A 199 -12.99 -14.39 -5.08
CA LYS A 199 -12.97 -15.26 -6.26
C LYS A 199 -12.44 -14.50 -7.46
N ILE A 200 -11.31 -14.95 -8.01
CA ILE A 200 -10.73 -14.38 -9.23
C ILE A 200 -11.52 -14.91 -10.41
N LYS A 201 -12.10 -14.03 -11.20
CA LYS A 201 -12.82 -14.37 -12.44
C LYS A 201 -11.99 -13.88 -13.63
N PHE A 202 -11.35 -14.80 -14.34
CA PHE A 202 -10.58 -14.51 -15.55
C PHE A 202 -11.44 -14.47 -16.79
#